data_15ea9cc64d7a6560acc7623f0c66a39e
#
_entry.id   15ea9cc64d7a6560acc7623f0c66a39e
#
_cell.length_a   1.000
_cell.length_b   1.000
_cell.length_c   1.000
_cell.angle_alpha   90.00
_cell.angle_beta   90.00
_cell.angle_gamma   90.00
#
_symmetry.space_group_name_H-M   'P 1'
#
loop_
_entity.id
_entity.type
_entity.pdbx_description
1 polymer ?
#
loop_
_entity_poly.entity_id
_entity_poly.type
_entity_poly.pdbx_seq_one_letter_code
_entity_poly.pdbx_strand_id
1 'polypeptide(L)'
;MVQKDRKEVRDVKFGIGKKKNIPEGEPAPAPEQENAVREAVEDDESDANRPMISIKNLHKAYGEKQVLKGLDLDVYAGELFGFIGKNGIGKSTTIDCIIGSKKFDDGTITLDGYDVKLEPIEAKYSFGYVASEPSCYEVMTGYEYLEFVASIYQITEGDFVRNYRYLCGRLGLDEAELSNPIFNYSHGMKQKLCLIASLMHNPKIWMLDEPTVGLDIMAVEELKKMMREYANHGKTVFVTSHNIELVAKICDRVAIVNKGKVMSLLDLNRDPNKRIQLSKIFMETYRSTGC
;
A
#
# COMPACT_ATOMS: atom_id res chain seq x y z
N MET A 1 0.78 38.04 -38.69
CA MET A 1 -0.26 37.20 -39.30
C MET A 1 0.13 35.74 -39.03
N VAL A 2 -0.38 35.17 -38.01
CA VAL A 2 -1.02 33.88 -37.83
C VAL A 2 -1.50 33.79 -36.39
N GLN A 3 -2.77 33.99 -36.23
CA GLN A 3 -3.57 33.78 -35.03
C GLN A 3 -4.32 32.46 -35.16
N LYS A 4 -4.67 31.85 -34.04
CA LYS A 4 -5.54 30.68 -33.79
C LYS A 4 -4.79 29.34 -33.72
N ASP A 5 -4.79 28.64 -32.56
CA ASP A 5 -5.93 28.00 -31.94
C ASP A 5 -5.65 27.71 -30.46
N ARG A 6 -6.30 28.44 -29.57
CA ARG A 6 -6.52 28.04 -28.17
C ARG A 6 -7.83 27.25 -28.14
N LYS A 7 -7.75 25.93 -28.15
CA LYS A 7 -8.91 25.08 -27.84
C LYS A 7 -9.10 24.99 -26.35
N GLU A 8 -10.28 25.37 -25.97
CA GLU A 8 -11.01 25.28 -24.71
C GLU A 8 -10.52 24.22 -23.76
N VAL A 9 -9.90 24.66 -22.66
CA VAL A 9 -9.91 23.92 -21.40
C VAL A 9 -11.31 24.12 -20.83
N ARG A 10 -12.13 23.07 -20.86
CA ARG A 10 -13.43 23.07 -20.19
C ARG A 10 -13.21 23.28 -18.70
N ASP A 11 -13.73 24.38 -18.20
CA ASP A 11 -13.86 24.68 -16.79
C ASP A 11 -14.64 23.56 -16.09
N VAL A 12 -13.92 22.66 -15.43
CA VAL A 12 -14.51 21.79 -14.42
C VAL A 12 -14.71 22.69 -13.19
N LYS A 13 -15.91 23.27 -13.09
CA LYS A 13 -16.36 23.94 -11.87
C LYS A 13 -16.47 22.91 -10.77
N PHE A 14 -15.41 22.75 -9.96
CA PHE A 14 -15.53 22.18 -8.63
C PHE A 14 -16.43 23.12 -7.82
N GLY A 15 -17.60 22.65 -7.46
CA GLY A 15 -18.51 23.38 -6.57
C GLY A 15 -17.92 23.45 -5.17
N ILE A 16 -17.06 24.43 -4.94
CA ILE A 16 -16.62 24.78 -3.58
C ILE A 16 -17.80 25.46 -2.89
N GLY A 17 -18.35 24.82 -1.90
CA GLY A 17 -19.16 25.48 -0.89
C GLY A 17 -20.60 25.05 -0.77
N LYS A 18 -20.82 24.13 0.15
CA LYS A 18 -21.89 24.18 1.18
C LYS A 18 -21.48 23.13 2.21
N LYS A 19 -21.42 23.50 3.51
CA LYS A 19 -21.28 22.54 4.59
C LYS A 19 -22.35 21.46 4.41
N LYS A 20 -21.98 20.31 3.83
CA LYS A 20 -22.84 19.14 3.81
C LYS A 20 -22.81 18.61 5.24
N ASN A 21 -23.98 18.57 5.89
CA ASN A 21 -24.15 17.86 7.14
C ASN A 21 -23.79 16.39 6.89
N ILE A 22 -22.84 15.87 7.65
CA ILE A 22 -22.54 14.44 7.68
C ILE A 22 -23.79 13.75 8.20
N PRO A 23 -24.40 12.80 7.49
CA PRO A 23 -25.61 12.13 7.97
C PRO A 23 -25.30 11.36 9.26
N GLU A 24 -25.97 11.71 10.36
CA GLU A 24 -25.94 10.90 11.59
C GLU A 24 -26.69 9.59 11.33
N GLY A 25 -26.00 8.46 11.44
CA GLY A 25 -26.56 7.11 11.30
C GLY A 25 -25.83 6.10 12.16
N GLU A 26 -26.55 5.05 12.56
CA GLU A 26 -26.02 3.92 13.35
C GLU A 26 -24.78 3.30 12.69
N PRO A 27 -23.86 2.68 13.46
CA PRO A 27 -22.67 2.03 12.90
C PRO A 27 -23.10 0.98 11.85
N ALA A 28 -22.59 1.14 10.64
CA ALA A 28 -22.91 0.23 9.55
C ALA A 28 -22.43 -1.19 9.91
N PRO A 29 -23.25 -2.23 9.65
CA PRO A 29 -22.80 -3.61 9.78
C PRO A 29 -21.59 -3.83 8.88
N ALA A 30 -20.71 -4.75 9.29
CA ALA A 30 -19.60 -5.20 8.47
C ALA A 30 -20.13 -5.55 7.07
N PRO A 31 -19.40 -5.24 5.98
CA PRO A 31 -19.85 -5.58 4.65
C PRO A 31 -20.06 -7.09 4.56
N GLU A 32 -21.32 -7.51 4.53
CA GLU A 32 -21.66 -8.88 4.16
C GLU A 32 -21.14 -9.08 2.75
N GLN A 33 -20.29 -10.10 2.60
CA GLN A 33 -19.80 -10.55 1.29
C GLN A 33 -20.95 -11.29 0.59
N GLU A 34 -21.97 -10.58 0.16
CA GLU A 34 -22.95 -11.12 -0.77
C GLU A 34 -22.59 -10.69 -2.20
N ASN A 35 -22.10 -11.69 -2.92
CA ASN A 35 -22.32 -11.93 -4.36
C ASN A 35 -22.70 -10.72 -5.23
N ALA A 36 -21.75 -9.87 -5.53
CA ALA A 36 -21.81 -9.08 -6.74
C ALA A 36 -21.15 -9.90 -7.86
N VAL A 37 -22.04 -10.49 -8.68
CA VAL A 37 -21.80 -11.01 -10.03
C VAL A 37 -20.56 -11.88 -10.21
N ARG A 38 -20.76 -13.19 -10.02
CA ARG A 38 -20.02 -14.21 -10.74
C ARG A 38 -20.38 -14.11 -12.23
N GLU A 39 -19.72 -13.27 -12.98
CA GLU A 39 -19.38 -13.63 -14.34
C GLU A 39 -18.18 -14.56 -14.23
N ALA A 40 -18.43 -15.82 -14.59
CA ALA A 40 -17.45 -16.87 -14.68
C ALA A 40 -16.41 -16.44 -15.73
N VAL A 41 -15.30 -15.88 -15.25
CA VAL A 41 -14.02 -16.07 -15.92
C VAL A 41 -13.63 -17.47 -15.53
N GLU A 42 -13.51 -18.36 -16.49
CA GLU A 42 -12.90 -19.69 -16.31
C GLU A 42 -11.55 -19.44 -15.64
N ASP A 43 -11.45 -19.77 -14.34
CA ASP A 43 -10.19 -19.78 -13.61
C ASP A 43 -9.32 -20.87 -14.27
N ASP A 44 -8.46 -20.45 -15.19
CA ASP A 44 -7.40 -21.27 -15.72
C ASP A 44 -6.48 -21.60 -14.54
N GLU A 45 -6.32 -22.88 -14.21
CA GLU A 45 -5.45 -23.36 -13.10
C GLU A 45 -4.01 -22.82 -13.21
N SER A 46 -3.62 -22.26 -14.34
CA SER A 46 -2.35 -21.54 -14.58
C SER A 46 -2.26 -20.21 -13.81
N ASP A 47 -3.37 -19.56 -13.45
CA ASP A 47 -3.39 -18.22 -12.84
C ASP A 47 -3.21 -18.29 -11.30
N ALA A 48 -3.49 -19.43 -10.66
CA ALA A 48 -3.38 -19.61 -9.21
C ALA A 48 -1.95 -19.49 -8.67
N ASN A 49 -0.93 -19.56 -9.51
CA ASN A 49 0.49 -19.47 -9.14
C ASN A 49 1.19 -18.21 -9.70
N ARG A 50 0.42 -17.27 -10.27
CA ARG A 50 0.99 -16.01 -10.79
C ARG A 50 1.33 -15.07 -9.64
N PRO A 51 2.55 -14.47 -9.61
CA PRO A 51 2.88 -13.49 -8.58
C PRO A 51 2.05 -12.21 -8.74
N MET A 52 1.54 -11.72 -7.63
CA MET A 52 0.84 -10.43 -7.55
C MET A 52 1.79 -9.24 -7.65
N ILE A 53 3.01 -9.40 -7.15
CA ILE A 53 4.13 -8.46 -7.34
C ILE A 53 5.27 -9.29 -7.90
N SER A 54 5.75 -8.97 -9.10
CA SER A 54 6.95 -9.58 -9.66
C SER A 54 7.97 -8.50 -10.03
N ILE A 55 9.19 -8.67 -9.56
CA ILE A 55 10.32 -7.80 -9.84
C ILE A 55 11.43 -8.68 -10.41
N LYS A 56 11.93 -8.32 -11.59
CA LYS A 56 13.01 -9.07 -12.25
C LYS A 56 14.16 -8.14 -12.63
N ASN A 57 15.34 -8.48 -12.11
CA ASN A 57 16.60 -7.82 -12.42
C ASN A 57 16.55 -6.29 -12.26
N LEU A 58 15.92 -5.80 -11.18
CA LEU A 58 15.67 -4.37 -10.96
C LEU A 58 16.97 -3.63 -10.64
N HIS A 59 17.28 -2.62 -11.44
CA HIS A 59 18.42 -1.73 -11.26
C HIS A 59 17.98 -0.29 -11.07
N LYS A 60 18.61 0.39 -10.10
CA LYS A 60 18.42 1.84 -9.88
C LYS A 60 19.69 2.50 -9.36
N ALA A 61 20.10 3.58 -10.03
CA ALA A 61 21.20 4.43 -9.59
C ALA A 61 20.78 5.89 -9.43
N TYR A 62 21.49 6.63 -8.60
CA TYR A 62 21.42 8.09 -8.46
C TYR A 62 22.82 8.65 -8.69
N GLY A 63 23.07 9.19 -9.86
CA GLY A 63 24.42 9.52 -10.33
C GLY A 63 25.28 8.26 -10.35
N GLU A 64 26.44 8.29 -9.70
CA GLU A 64 27.36 7.13 -9.64
C GLU A 64 26.95 6.09 -8.58
N LYS A 65 26.01 6.42 -7.70
CA LYS A 65 25.60 5.54 -6.59
C LYS A 65 24.52 4.55 -7.05
N GLN A 66 24.91 3.29 -7.28
CA GLN A 66 23.97 2.20 -7.51
C GLN A 66 23.27 1.81 -6.19
N VAL A 67 21.94 1.95 -6.14
CA VAL A 67 21.09 1.61 -4.99
C VAL A 67 20.47 0.23 -5.13
N LEU A 68 19.94 -0.10 -6.31
CA LEU A 68 19.43 -1.44 -6.65
C LEU A 68 20.32 -2.05 -7.73
N LYS A 69 20.69 -3.33 -7.56
CA LYS A 69 21.76 -3.99 -8.31
C LYS A 69 21.33 -5.34 -8.87
N GLY A 70 20.18 -5.38 -9.55
CA GLY A 70 19.56 -6.63 -10.00
C GLY A 70 18.79 -7.28 -8.84
N LEU A 71 17.72 -6.62 -8.38
CA LEU A 71 16.85 -7.15 -7.35
C LEU A 71 15.75 -7.99 -7.99
N ASP A 72 15.61 -9.24 -7.54
CA ASP A 72 14.56 -10.18 -7.95
C ASP A 72 13.66 -10.48 -6.76
N LEU A 73 12.33 -10.46 -6.99
CA LEU A 73 11.33 -10.77 -5.96
C LEU A 73 10.00 -11.15 -6.58
N ASP A 74 9.37 -12.22 -6.06
CA ASP A 74 7.99 -12.58 -6.35
C ASP A 74 7.20 -12.68 -5.05
N VAL A 75 6.02 -12.04 -5.02
CA VAL A 75 5.04 -12.09 -3.92
C VAL A 75 3.70 -12.56 -4.47
N TYR A 76 3.06 -13.47 -3.79
CA TYR A 76 1.87 -14.16 -4.28
C TYR A 76 0.59 -13.71 -3.58
N ALA A 77 -0.56 -14.09 -4.15
CA ALA A 77 -1.86 -13.83 -3.55
C ALA A 77 -2.01 -14.53 -2.19
N GLY A 78 -2.70 -13.87 -1.26
CA GLY A 78 -2.90 -14.39 0.09
C GLY A 78 -1.69 -14.27 1.03
N GLU A 79 -0.58 -13.66 0.57
CA GLU A 79 0.61 -13.48 1.41
C GLU A 79 0.62 -12.14 2.16
N LEU A 80 0.99 -12.19 3.43
CA LEU A 80 1.49 -11.06 4.18
C LEU A 80 3.03 -11.10 4.12
N PHE A 81 3.59 -10.31 3.21
CA PHE A 81 5.00 -10.34 2.85
C PHE A 81 5.78 -9.20 3.50
N GLY A 82 6.88 -9.54 4.19
CA GLY A 82 7.79 -8.60 4.82
C GLY A 82 9.02 -8.28 3.96
N PHE A 83 9.34 -7.02 3.78
CA PHE A 83 10.53 -6.55 3.06
C PHE A 83 11.41 -5.76 4.01
N ILE A 84 12.44 -6.40 4.57
CA ILE A 84 13.22 -5.86 5.68
C ILE A 84 14.67 -5.56 5.31
N GLY A 85 15.24 -4.56 5.98
CA GLY A 85 16.62 -4.14 5.78
C GLY A 85 16.95 -2.90 6.60
N LYS A 86 18.23 -2.59 6.75
CA LYS A 86 18.68 -1.37 7.42
C LYS A 86 18.18 -0.11 6.69
N ASN A 87 18.17 1.02 7.38
CA ASN A 87 17.83 2.29 6.75
C ASN A 87 18.85 2.66 5.65
N GLY A 88 18.36 3.26 4.56
CA GLY A 88 19.21 3.65 3.43
C GLY A 88 19.66 2.52 2.51
N ILE A 89 19.17 1.27 2.71
CA ILE A 89 19.58 0.11 1.91
C ILE A 89 18.86 0.00 0.55
N GLY A 90 17.81 0.80 0.34
CA GLY A 90 17.04 0.80 -0.91
C GLY A 90 15.57 0.35 -0.77
N LYS A 91 15.05 0.11 0.45
CA LYS A 91 13.64 -0.30 0.65
C LYS A 91 12.65 0.67 0.03
N SER A 92 12.68 1.94 0.45
CA SER A 92 11.77 2.97 -0.09
C SER A 92 12.04 3.23 -1.58
N THR A 93 13.32 3.13 -2.04
CA THR A 93 13.62 3.21 -3.48
C THR A 93 12.98 2.06 -4.26
N THR A 94 12.94 0.85 -3.69
CA THR A 94 12.26 -0.29 -4.31
C THR A 94 10.75 -0.03 -4.42
N ILE A 95 10.12 0.42 -3.32
CA ILE A 95 8.70 0.80 -3.33
C ILE A 95 8.44 1.92 -4.34
N ASP A 96 9.24 2.98 -4.34
CA ASP A 96 9.11 4.09 -5.29
C ASP A 96 9.14 3.63 -6.76
N CYS A 97 9.97 2.61 -7.07
CA CYS A 97 9.99 1.99 -8.40
C CYS A 97 8.72 1.16 -8.66
N ILE A 98 8.27 0.38 -7.66
CA ILE A 98 7.07 -0.46 -7.76
C ILE A 98 5.81 0.40 -8.03
N ILE A 99 5.60 1.47 -7.26
CA ILE A 99 4.42 2.34 -7.41
C ILE A 99 4.53 3.32 -8.60
N GLY A 100 5.66 3.30 -9.32
CA GLY A 100 5.92 4.16 -10.48
C GLY A 100 6.18 5.63 -10.12
N SER A 101 6.49 5.97 -8.85
CA SER A 101 6.87 7.34 -8.45
C SER A 101 8.30 7.67 -8.89
N LYS A 102 9.15 6.66 -9.06
CA LYS A 102 10.51 6.82 -9.60
C LYS A 102 10.76 5.85 -10.76
N LYS A 103 11.38 6.38 -11.82
CA LYS A 103 11.84 5.55 -12.92
C LYS A 103 13.04 4.71 -12.47
N PHE A 104 13.08 3.46 -12.88
CA PHE A 104 14.22 2.57 -12.71
C PHE A 104 15.00 2.41 -14.02
N ASP A 105 16.28 2.01 -13.92
CA ASP A 105 17.21 2.06 -15.01
C ASP A 105 17.14 0.81 -15.90
N ASP A 106 16.95 -0.38 -15.26
CA ASP A 106 16.80 -1.66 -15.95
C ASP A 106 15.93 -2.62 -15.14
N GLY A 107 15.45 -3.68 -15.77
CA GLY A 107 14.57 -4.69 -15.20
C GLY A 107 13.09 -4.49 -15.52
N THR A 108 12.25 -5.36 -14.95
CA THR A 108 10.79 -5.32 -15.11
C THR A 108 10.09 -5.41 -13.76
N ILE A 109 8.95 -4.75 -13.65
CA ILE A 109 8.06 -4.84 -12.49
C ILE A 109 6.65 -5.02 -13.00
N THR A 110 5.96 -6.05 -12.51
CA THR A 110 4.52 -6.23 -12.74
C THR A 110 3.74 -6.26 -11.44
N LEU A 111 2.54 -5.67 -11.46
CA LEU A 111 1.57 -5.68 -10.37
C LEU A 111 0.25 -6.26 -10.89
N ASP A 112 -0.23 -7.32 -10.27
CA ASP A 112 -1.42 -8.06 -10.75
C ASP A 112 -1.32 -8.43 -12.24
N GLY A 113 -0.10 -8.68 -12.73
CA GLY A 113 0.20 -8.99 -14.13
C GLY A 113 0.44 -7.77 -15.05
N TYR A 114 0.11 -6.55 -14.62
CA TYR A 114 0.31 -5.33 -15.40
C TYR A 114 1.73 -4.79 -15.25
N ASP A 115 2.42 -4.53 -16.36
CA ASP A 115 3.75 -3.89 -16.33
C ASP A 115 3.64 -2.41 -15.94
N VAL A 116 4.37 -2.01 -14.90
CA VAL A 116 4.29 -0.63 -14.35
C VAL A 116 4.75 0.46 -15.32
N LYS A 117 5.50 0.13 -16.39
CA LYS A 117 5.93 1.05 -17.44
C LYS A 117 4.97 1.08 -18.63
N LEU A 118 4.45 -0.10 -19.03
CA LEU A 118 3.63 -0.27 -20.22
C LEU A 118 2.14 -0.06 -19.93
N GLU A 119 1.68 -0.47 -18.76
CA GLU A 119 0.28 -0.44 -18.32
C GLU A 119 0.17 0.28 -16.95
N PRO A 120 0.64 1.55 -16.85
CA PRO A 120 0.79 2.23 -15.56
C PRO A 120 -0.54 2.57 -14.87
N ILE A 121 -1.62 2.68 -15.62
CA ILE A 121 -2.95 2.99 -15.07
C ILE A 121 -3.52 1.73 -14.41
N GLU A 122 -3.56 0.61 -15.11
CA GLU A 122 -4.03 -0.69 -14.65
C GLU A 122 -3.22 -1.14 -13.44
N ALA A 123 -1.89 -1.02 -13.50
CA ALA A 123 -1.01 -1.30 -12.37
C ALA A 123 -1.37 -0.46 -11.14
N LYS A 124 -1.69 0.84 -11.30
CA LYS A 124 -2.07 1.73 -10.18
C LYS A 124 -3.44 1.40 -9.59
N TYR A 125 -4.38 0.91 -10.39
CA TYR A 125 -5.67 0.46 -9.86
C TYR A 125 -5.57 -0.82 -9.04
N SER A 126 -4.52 -1.64 -9.23
CA SER A 126 -4.34 -2.90 -8.54
C SER A 126 -3.88 -2.76 -7.10
N PHE A 127 -3.33 -1.60 -6.69
CA PHE A 127 -2.76 -1.43 -5.35
C PHE A 127 -3.25 -0.20 -4.58
N GLY A 128 -3.24 -0.30 -3.26
CA GLY A 128 -3.28 0.82 -2.31
C GLY A 128 -1.91 0.99 -1.65
N TYR A 129 -1.47 2.22 -1.46
CA TYR A 129 -0.15 2.52 -0.91
C TYR A 129 -0.22 3.49 0.26
N VAL A 130 0.56 3.22 1.30
CA VAL A 130 0.77 4.12 2.44
C VAL A 130 2.26 4.35 2.61
N ALA A 131 2.68 5.60 2.52
CA ALA A 131 4.06 6.02 2.72
C ALA A 131 4.43 6.03 4.21
N SER A 132 5.73 5.93 4.50
CA SER A 132 6.27 6.05 5.87
C SER A 132 5.99 7.42 6.51
N GLU A 133 5.95 8.47 5.70
CA GLU A 133 5.51 9.81 6.10
C GLU A 133 4.15 10.07 5.43
N PRO A 134 3.07 10.33 6.21
CA PRO A 134 1.76 10.57 5.67
C PRO A 134 1.75 11.82 4.79
N SER A 135 1.33 11.64 3.53
CA SER A 135 1.26 12.71 2.54
C SER A 135 -0.19 12.94 2.14
N CYS A 136 -0.80 14.00 2.64
CA CYS A 136 -2.17 14.41 2.37
C CYS A 136 -2.22 15.84 1.87
N TYR A 137 -3.31 16.22 1.21
CA TYR A 137 -3.59 17.62 0.86
C TYR A 137 -4.06 18.38 2.10
N GLU A 138 -3.15 19.00 2.83
CA GLU A 138 -3.39 19.59 4.15
C GLU A 138 -4.44 20.72 4.18
N VAL A 139 -4.72 21.35 3.04
CA VAL A 139 -5.76 22.37 2.90
C VAL A 139 -7.18 21.81 2.82
N MET A 140 -7.31 20.52 2.55
CA MET A 140 -8.60 19.81 2.53
C MET A 140 -8.99 19.39 3.94
N THR A 141 -10.29 19.19 4.16
CA THR A 141 -10.79 18.43 5.30
C THR A 141 -10.54 16.93 5.06
N GLY A 142 -10.56 16.12 6.15
CA GLY A 142 -10.41 14.68 6.01
C GLY A 142 -11.47 14.06 5.08
N TYR A 143 -12.71 14.56 5.19
CA TYR A 143 -13.81 14.10 4.33
C TYR A 143 -13.58 14.44 2.85
N GLU A 144 -13.23 15.70 2.54
CA GLU A 144 -12.93 16.13 1.17
C GLU A 144 -11.77 15.33 0.56
N TYR A 145 -10.75 15.01 1.34
CA TYR A 145 -9.63 14.19 0.89
C TYR A 145 -10.09 12.75 0.55
N LEU A 146 -10.90 12.11 1.39
CA LEU A 146 -11.43 10.78 1.10
C LEU A 146 -12.39 10.79 -0.09
N GLU A 147 -13.25 11.82 -0.22
CA GLU A 147 -14.13 12.02 -1.37
C GLU A 147 -13.33 12.21 -2.67
N PHE A 148 -12.25 12.99 -2.61
CA PHE A 148 -11.32 13.18 -3.74
C PHE A 148 -10.69 11.84 -4.17
N VAL A 149 -10.18 11.04 -3.22
CA VAL A 149 -9.63 9.72 -3.52
C VAL A 149 -10.70 8.81 -4.13
N ALA A 150 -11.90 8.77 -3.55
CA ALA A 150 -13.02 7.99 -4.07
C ALA A 150 -13.38 8.38 -5.52
N SER A 151 -13.32 9.67 -5.84
CA SER A 151 -13.59 10.16 -7.20
C SER A 151 -12.58 9.66 -8.22
N ILE A 152 -11.29 9.58 -7.85
CA ILE A 152 -10.22 9.05 -8.72
C ILE A 152 -10.49 7.58 -9.08
N TYR A 153 -10.92 6.79 -8.10
CA TYR A 153 -11.22 5.37 -8.28
C TYR A 153 -12.67 5.10 -8.69
N GLN A 154 -13.45 6.14 -8.99
CA GLN A 154 -14.86 6.06 -9.45
C GLN A 154 -15.76 5.24 -8.51
N ILE A 155 -15.51 5.36 -7.20
CA ILE A 155 -16.27 4.68 -6.15
C ILE A 155 -17.66 5.34 -6.06
N THR A 156 -18.72 4.52 -6.02
CA THR A 156 -20.09 5.02 -5.88
C THR A 156 -20.30 5.72 -4.53
N GLU A 157 -21.24 6.68 -4.45
CA GLU A 157 -21.51 7.41 -3.19
C GLU A 157 -21.89 6.45 -2.05
N GLY A 158 -22.67 5.41 -2.33
CA GLY A 158 -23.07 4.41 -1.33
C GLY A 158 -21.88 3.60 -0.81
N ASP A 159 -20.99 3.14 -1.71
CA ASP A 159 -19.76 2.43 -1.33
C ASP A 159 -18.79 3.34 -0.59
N PHE A 160 -18.68 4.60 -1.02
CA PHE A 160 -17.86 5.59 -0.34
C PHE A 160 -18.24 5.75 1.13
N VAL A 161 -19.54 6.02 1.39
CA VAL A 161 -20.04 6.22 2.77
C VAL A 161 -19.85 4.96 3.61
N ARG A 162 -20.16 3.78 3.06
CA ARG A 162 -19.96 2.50 3.74
C ARG A 162 -18.49 2.27 4.09
N ASN A 163 -17.60 2.44 3.10
CA ASN A 163 -16.18 2.12 3.24
C ASN A 163 -15.48 3.05 4.22
N TYR A 164 -15.67 4.38 4.12
CA TYR A 164 -14.97 5.28 5.03
C TYR A 164 -15.45 5.11 6.47
N ARG A 165 -16.76 4.94 6.73
CA ARG A 165 -17.29 4.71 8.07
C ARG A 165 -16.73 3.43 8.70
N TYR A 166 -16.74 2.35 7.94
CA TYR A 166 -16.18 1.09 8.39
C TYR A 166 -14.69 1.24 8.75
N LEU A 167 -13.89 1.83 7.88
CA LEU A 167 -12.45 1.98 8.07
C LEU A 167 -12.11 2.98 9.19
N CYS A 168 -12.86 4.07 9.32
CA CYS A 168 -12.74 5.02 10.43
C CYS A 168 -13.00 4.33 11.78
N GLY A 169 -14.05 3.53 11.87
CA GLY A 169 -14.37 2.76 13.08
C GLY A 169 -13.28 1.76 13.42
N ARG A 170 -12.72 1.05 12.43
CA ARG A 170 -11.62 0.09 12.60
C ARG A 170 -10.35 0.77 13.15
N LEU A 171 -9.94 1.89 12.57
CA LEU A 171 -8.69 2.57 12.92
C LEU A 171 -8.85 3.58 14.06
N GLY A 172 -10.06 3.77 14.58
CA GLY A 172 -10.32 4.73 15.66
C GLY A 172 -10.02 6.17 15.21
N LEU A 173 -10.41 6.56 14.00
CA LEU A 173 -10.48 7.94 13.54
C LEU A 173 -11.93 8.40 13.66
N ASP A 174 -12.20 9.36 14.55
CA ASP A 174 -13.56 9.86 14.77
C ASP A 174 -14.08 10.52 13.48
N GLU A 175 -15.30 10.17 13.07
CA GLU A 175 -15.95 10.78 11.91
C GLU A 175 -16.13 12.30 12.08
N ALA A 176 -16.31 12.79 13.31
CA ALA A 176 -16.40 14.22 13.60
C ALA A 176 -15.10 14.96 13.20
N GLU A 177 -13.95 14.29 13.33
CA GLU A 177 -12.66 14.87 12.93
C GLU A 177 -12.54 15.03 11.43
N LEU A 178 -13.25 14.24 10.62
CA LEU A 178 -13.22 14.36 9.16
C LEU A 178 -13.70 15.73 8.65
N SER A 179 -14.45 16.48 9.45
CA SER A 179 -14.87 17.85 9.11
C SER A 179 -13.78 18.89 9.34
N ASN A 180 -12.69 18.54 10.01
CA ASN A 180 -11.59 19.45 10.31
C ASN A 180 -10.55 19.43 9.17
N PRO A 181 -9.90 20.55 8.88
CA PRO A 181 -8.77 20.60 7.93
C PRO A 181 -7.62 19.70 8.38
N ILE A 182 -7.02 19.00 7.44
CA ILE A 182 -5.96 18.00 7.69
C ILE A 182 -4.70 18.64 8.31
N PHE A 183 -4.43 19.92 8.07
CA PHE A 183 -3.29 20.59 8.72
C PHE A 183 -3.40 20.61 10.26
N ASN A 184 -4.61 20.47 10.82
CA ASN A 184 -4.85 20.36 12.27
C ASN A 184 -4.67 18.93 12.81
N TYR A 185 -4.51 17.95 11.93
CA TYR A 185 -4.38 16.56 12.36
C TYR A 185 -3.03 16.29 12.99
N SER A 186 -3.02 15.48 14.05
CA SER A 186 -1.79 14.88 14.55
C SER A 186 -1.16 13.96 13.49
N HIS A 187 0.12 13.63 13.64
CA HIS A 187 0.78 12.67 12.74
C HIS A 187 0.02 11.34 12.68
N GLY A 188 -0.41 10.81 13.83
CA GLY A 188 -1.20 9.57 13.90
C GLY A 188 -2.55 9.67 13.18
N MET A 189 -3.25 10.80 13.28
CA MET A 189 -4.50 11.02 12.54
C MET A 189 -4.26 11.07 11.03
N LYS A 190 -3.19 11.74 10.57
CA LYS A 190 -2.80 11.75 9.16
C LYS A 190 -2.46 10.34 8.67
N GLN A 191 -1.75 9.57 9.48
CA GLN A 191 -1.42 8.17 9.15
C GLN A 191 -2.68 7.30 9.04
N LYS A 192 -3.61 7.41 10.00
CA LYS A 192 -4.92 6.73 9.93
C LYS A 192 -5.70 7.12 8.67
N LEU A 193 -5.74 8.41 8.34
CA LEU A 193 -6.41 8.90 7.13
C LEU A 193 -5.79 8.32 5.85
N CYS A 194 -4.44 8.24 5.75
CA CYS A 194 -3.75 7.62 4.62
C CYS A 194 -4.06 6.11 4.52
N LEU A 195 -4.12 5.41 5.66
CA LEU A 195 -4.52 3.99 5.71
C LEU A 195 -5.95 3.80 5.18
N ILE A 196 -6.89 4.63 5.62
CA ILE A 196 -8.27 4.61 5.14
C ILE A 196 -8.31 4.85 3.63
N ALA A 197 -7.68 5.93 3.15
CA ALA A 197 -7.64 6.29 1.74
C ALA A 197 -7.08 5.18 0.86
N SER A 198 -6.04 4.48 1.31
CA SER A 198 -5.39 3.40 0.57
C SER A 198 -6.27 2.16 0.37
N LEU A 199 -7.31 1.98 1.19
CA LEU A 199 -8.23 0.84 1.13
C LEU A 199 -9.58 1.16 0.50
N MET A 200 -9.86 2.44 0.19
CA MET A 200 -11.18 2.88 -0.29
C MET A 200 -11.66 2.14 -1.53
N HIS A 201 -10.76 1.85 -2.47
CA HIS A 201 -11.05 1.17 -3.75
C HIS A 201 -10.87 -0.35 -3.67
N ASN A 202 -10.69 -0.90 -2.45
CA ASN A 202 -10.58 -2.35 -2.21
C ASN A 202 -9.49 -3.04 -3.06
N PRO A 203 -8.25 -2.53 -3.11
CA PRO A 203 -7.19 -3.00 -4.00
C PRO A 203 -6.87 -4.49 -3.81
N LYS A 204 -6.22 -5.12 -4.80
CA LYS A 204 -5.71 -6.50 -4.68
C LYS A 204 -4.40 -6.56 -3.90
N ILE A 205 -3.62 -5.49 -3.93
CA ILE A 205 -2.31 -5.37 -3.28
C ILE A 205 -2.33 -4.19 -2.32
N TRP A 206 -1.99 -4.40 -1.06
CA TRP A 206 -1.86 -3.35 -0.06
C TRP A 206 -0.39 -3.17 0.33
N MET A 207 0.21 -2.06 -0.09
CA MET A 207 1.63 -1.74 0.14
C MET A 207 1.78 -0.72 1.27
N LEU A 208 2.61 -1.05 2.25
CA LEU A 208 2.76 -0.31 3.49
C LEU A 208 4.25 -0.06 3.77
N ASP A 209 4.68 1.19 3.75
CA ASP A 209 6.06 1.57 4.10
C ASP A 209 6.10 2.06 5.55
N GLU A 210 6.68 1.24 6.48
CA GLU A 210 6.80 1.53 7.93
C GLU A 210 5.47 1.95 8.60
N PRO A 211 4.34 1.23 8.40
CA PRO A 211 2.99 1.76 8.64
C PRO A 211 2.64 1.98 10.11
N THR A 212 3.45 1.50 11.05
CA THR A 212 3.18 1.60 12.49
C THR A 212 3.74 2.87 13.14
N VAL A 213 4.52 3.65 12.38
CA VAL A 213 5.11 4.89 12.87
C VAL A 213 4.01 5.93 13.13
N GLY A 214 4.02 6.50 14.35
CA GLY A 214 3.06 7.54 14.76
C GLY A 214 1.68 7.04 15.17
N LEU A 215 1.39 5.74 15.06
CA LEU A 215 0.14 5.15 15.54
C LEU A 215 0.21 4.83 17.04
N ASP A 216 -0.91 4.95 17.70
CA ASP A 216 -1.11 4.46 19.07
C ASP A 216 -1.17 2.92 19.11
N ILE A 217 -0.99 2.33 20.30
CA ILE A 217 -0.91 0.88 20.49
C ILE A 217 -2.17 0.17 19.98
N MET A 218 -3.36 0.76 20.20
CA MET A 218 -4.62 0.14 19.77
C MET A 218 -4.74 0.13 18.24
N ALA A 219 -4.38 1.24 17.60
CA ALA A 219 -4.36 1.33 16.14
C ALA A 219 -3.33 0.38 15.50
N VAL A 220 -2.16 0.20 16.15
CA VAL A 220 -1.15 -0.78 15.69
C VAL A 220 -1.69 -2.21 15.76
N GLU A 221 -2.35 -2.61 16.86
CA GLU A 221 -2.91 -3.95 16.97
C GLU A 221 -4.06 -4.17 15.98
N GLU A 222 -4.89 -3.15 15.75
CA GLU A 222 -5.95 -3.23 14.77
C GLU A 222 -5.40 -3.32 13.33
N LEU A 223 -4.39 -2.51 13.01
CA LEU A 223 -3.71 -2.58 11.71
C LEU A 223 -3.14 -3.99 11.44
N LYS A 224 -2.54 -4.63 12.43
CA LYS A 224 -2.05 -6.02 12.31
C LYS A 224 -3.17 -7.00 11.98
N LYS A 225 -4.33 -6.86 12.64
CA LYS A 225 -5.52 -7.68 12.34
C LYS A 225 -5.99 -7.42 10.92
N MET A 226 -6.11 -6.15 10.51
CA MET A 226 -6.53 -5.77 9.16
C MET A 226 -5.60 -6.36 8.09
N MET A 227 -4.28 -6.28 8.28
CA MET A 227 -3.31 -6.88 7.35
C MET A 227 -3.49 -8.39 7.23
N ARG A 228 -3.68 -9.10 8.35
CA ARG A 228 -3.89 -10.55 8.35
C ARG A 228 -5.22 -10.94 7.69
N GLU A 229 -6.30 -10.23 8.02
CA GLU A 229 -7.61 -10.44 7.39
C GLU A 229 -7.55 -10.22 5.88
N TYR A 230 -6.83 -9.18 5.44
CA TYR A 230 -6.64 -8.86 4.04
C TYR A 230 -5.96 -10.01 3.28
N ALA A 231 -4.88 -10.55 3.85
CA ALA A 231 -4.18 -11.73 3.29
C ALA A 231 -5.08 -12.97 3.30
N ASN A 232 -5.82 -13.21 4.37
CA ASN A 232 -6.73 -14.36 4.49
C ASN A 232 -7.87 -14.33 3.45
N HIS A 233 -8.22 -13.15 2.93
CA HIS A 233 -9.18 -12.98 1.83
C HIS A 233 -8.53 -13.12 0.44
N GLY A 234 -7.36 -13.72 0.33
CA GLY A 234 -6.66 -13.96 -0.93
C GLY A 234 -5.97 -12.74 -1.53
N LYS A 235 -5.91 -11.61 -0.81
CA LYS A 235 -5.23 -10.41 -1.24
C LYS A 235 -3.78 -10.38 -0.76
N THR A 236 -2.96 -9.54 -1.36
CA THR A 236 -1.54 -9.44 -1.03
C THR A 236 -1.28 -8.23 -0.13
N VAL A 237 -0.54 -8.43 0.96
CA VAL A 237 -0.02 -7.34 1.79
C VAL A 237 1.50 -7.32 1.69
N PHE A 238 2.05 -6.19 1.26
CA PHE A 238 3.49 -5.96 1.20
C PHE A 238 3.88 -4.89 2.23
N VAL A 239 4.63 -5.27 3.25
CA VAL A 239 5.02 -4.36 4.32
C VAL A 239 6.53 -4.23 4.42
N THR A 240 7.02 -2.98 4.42
CA THR A 240 8.40 -2.74 4.85
C THR A 240 8.43 -2.42 6.33
N SER A 241 9.45 -2.89 7.01
CA SER A 241 9.72 -2.50 8.38
C SER A 241 11.18 -2.69 8.76
N HIS A 242 11.65 -1.89 9.68
CA HIS A 242 12.90 -2.13 10.42
C HIS A 242 12.64 -2.85 11.76
N ASN A 243 11.38 -3.01 12.17
CA ASN A 243 10.98 -3.75 13.36
C ASN A 243 10.88 -5.25 13.02
N ILE A 244 11.97 -5.98 13.25
CA ILE A 244 12.10 -7.42 12.94
C ILE A 244 11.11 -8.25 13.76
N GLU A 245 10.83 -7.86 15.01
CA GLU A 245 9.90 -8.58 15.89
C GLU A 245 8.46 -8.49 15.37
N LEU A 246 8.05 -7.31 14.90
CA LEU A 246 6.77 -7.13 14.24
C LEU A 246 6.65 -8.06 13.04
N VAL A 247 7.62 -8.00 12.12
CA VAL A 247 7.64 -8.79 10.90
C VAL A 247 7.66 -10.30 11.21
N ALA A 248 8.49 -10.73 12.16
CA ALA A 248 8.52 -12.12 12.62
C ALA A 248 7.15 -12.59 13.13
N LYS A 249 6.36 -11.69 13.74
CA LYS A 249 5.06 -12.03 14.32
C LYS A 249 3.95 -12.16 13.29
N ILE A 250 3.96 -11.30 12.26
CA ILE A 250 2.80 -11.17 11.37
C ILE A 250 3.03 -11.72 9.95
N CYS A 251 4.26 -11.72 9.42
CA CYS A 251 4.51 -12.06 8.01
C CYS A 251 4.56 -13.58 7.77
N ASP A 252 4.15 -13.98 6.57
CA ASP A 252 4.23 -15.37 6.08
C ASP A 252 5.60 -15.66 5.46
N ARG A 253 6.06 -14.73 4.62
CA ARG A 253 7.38 -14.75 4.00
C ARG A 253 8.08 -13.42 4.19
N VAL A 254 9.42 -13.44 4.19
CA VAL A 254 10.25 -12.25 4.42
C VAL A 254 11.44 -12.25 3.48
N ALA A 255 11.66 -11.11 2.80
CA ALA A 255 12.90 -10.83 2.09
C ALA A 255 13.82 -9.94 2.95
N ILE A 256 15.05 -10.39 3.16
CA ILE A 256 16.12 -9.59 3.77
C ILE A 256 16.92 -8.93 2.65
N VAL A 257 16.90 -7.58 2.62
CA VAL A 257 17.58 -6.81 1.58
C VAL A 257 18.89 -6.24 2.11
N ASN A 258 19.95 -6.39 1.33
CA ASN A 258 21.24 -5.75 1.58
C ASN A 258 21.95 -5.44 0.26
N LYS A 259 22.73 -4.36 0.22
CA LYS A 259 23.54 -3.94 -0.94
C LYS A 259 22.76 -3.91 -2.27
N GLY A 260 21.45 -3.56 -2.21
CA GLY A 260 20.59 -3.43 -3.39
C GLY A 260 20.10 -4.75 -3.99
N LYS A 261 20.15 -5.85 -3.22
CA LYS A 261 19.67 -7.19 -3.63
C LYS A 261 18.89 -7.85 -2.50
N VAL A 262 18.04 -8.80 -2.85
CA VAL A 262 17.48 -9.75 -1.88
C VAL A 262 18.57 -10.78 -1.53
N MET A 263 19.00 -10.77 -0.29
CA MET A 263 20.05 -11.66 0.22
C MET A 263 19.49 -12.97 0.75
N SER A 264 18.29 -12.94 1.31
CA SER A 264 17.61 -14.11 1.84
C SER A 264 16.11 -13.96 1.66
N LEU A 265 15.48 -15.03 1.22
CA LEU A 265 14.02 -15.17 1.17
C LEU A 265 13.62 -16.29 2.12
N LEU A 266 12.84 -15.96 3.15
CA LEU A 266 12.48 -16.87 4.21
C LEU A 266 10.98 -17.11 4.23
N ASP A 267 10.58 -18.37 4.23
CA ASP A 267 9.20 -18.79 4.48
C ASP A 267 9.05 -19.08 5.97
N LEU A 268 8.31 -18.24 6.66
CA LEU A 268 8.13 -18.31 8.12
C LEU A 268 6.97 -19.23 8.51
N ASN A 269 6.09 -19.59 7.58
CA ASN A 269 5.01 -20.52 7.82
C ASN A 269 5.48 -21.98 7.67
N ARG A 270 6.32 -22.26 6.67
CA ARG A 270 6.89 -23.60 6.47
C ARG A 270 7.92 -23.99 7.53
N ASP A 271 8.61 -23.00 8.10
CA ASP A 271 9.64 -23.24 9.11
C ASP A 271 9.50 -22.27 10.29
N PRO A 272 8.72 -22.65 11.33
CA PRO A 272 8.56 -21.82 12.54
C PRO A 272 9.86 -21.48 13.25
N ASN A 273 10.92 -22.29 13.10
CA ASN A 273 12.23 -21.97 13.69
C ASN A 273 12.87 -20.73 13.06
N LYS A 274 12.65 -20.52 11.75
CA LYS A 274 13.10 -19.28 11.08
C LYS A 274 12.41 -18.05 11.63
N ARG A 275 11.14 -18.18 12.01
CA ARG A 275 10.38 -17.10 12.68
C ARG A 275 11.05 -16.68 13.99
N ILE A 276 11.40 -17.66 14.83
CA ILE A 276 12.09 -17.43 16.12
C ILE A 276 13.50 -16.86 15.89
N GLN A 277 14.19 -17.33 14.86
CA GLN A 277 15.59 -16.98 14.56
C GLN A 277 15.71 -15.78 13.61
N LEU A 278 14.63 -15.14 13.19
CA LEU A 278 14.66 -14.08 12.16
C LEU A 278 15.66 -12.97 12.51
N SER A 279 15.69 -12.51 13.76
CA SER A 279 16.63 -11.48 14.22
C SER A 279 18.10 -11.95 14.09
N LYS A 280 18.38 -13.21 14.41
CA LYS A 280 19.72 -13.80 14.25
C LYS A 280 20.11 -13.88 12.77
N ILE A 281 19.23 -14.43 11.92
CA ILE A 281 19.45 -14.53 10.47
C ILE A 281 19.69 -13.16 9.86
N PHE A 282 18.88 -12.16 10.26
CA PHE A 282 19.06 -10.78 9.84
C PHE A 282 20.46 -10.26 10.18
N MET A 283 20.90 -10.42 11.44
CA MET A 283 22.23 -9.97 11.87
C MET A 283 23.38 -10.69 11.15
N GLU A 284 23.25 -12.00 10.92
CA GLU A 284 24.23 -12.80 10.19
C GLU A 284 24.33 -12.37 8.71
N THR A 285 23.19 -12.09 8.05
CA THR A 285 23.15 -11.58 6.67
C THR A 285 23.94 -10.28 6.51
N TYR A 286 23.92 -9.42 7.53
CA TYR A 286 24.69 -8.17 7.50
C TYR A 286 26.16 -8.34 7.88
N ARG A 287 26.51 -9.30 8.76
CA ARG A 287 27.90 -9.60 9.14
C ARG A 287 28.67 -10.26 8.00
N SER A 288 28.06 -11.23 7.31
CA SER A 288 28.71 -11.97 6.22
C SER A 288 28.99 -11.11 4.99
N THR A 289 28.34 -9.96 4.85
CA THR A 289 28.53 -9.05 3.72
C THR A 289 29.53 -7.91 4.00
N GLY A 290 30.25 -7.92 5.14
CA GLY A 290 31.33 -7.00 5.46
C GLY A 290 30.88 -5.54 5.49
N CYS A 291 30.09 -5.16 6.47
CA CYS A 291 29.83 -3.77 6.89
C CYS A 291 30.45 -3.54 8.25
#